data_771adb0ba7e790c1662b4e494272cf61
#
_entry.id   771adb0ba7e790c1662b4e494272cf61
#
_cell.length_a   1.000
_cell.length_b   1.000
_cell.length_c   1.000
_cell.angle_alpha   90.00
_cell.angle_beta   90.00
_cell.angle_gamma   90.00
#
_symmetry.space_group_name_H-M   'P 1'
#
loop_
_entity.id
_entity.type
_entity.pdbx_description
1 polymer ?
#
loop_
_entity_poly.entity_id
_entity_poly.type
_entity_poly.pdbx_seq_one_letter_code
_entity_poly.pdbx_strand_id
1 'polypeptide(L)'
;EIHRFPSDINEHIPIIIEVAQECDHITEMGVREVVSTWAWLAGMPKDGLVSYDILNPKFWTGDSDPIKDVEDTADAYGLNFKFTEADVCSIEIEETDLLFIDTWHCYDQLKEELRLHADKSRKYICFHDTTTYAHVSEPTTSEHRWVGSLTSNKGLWDAVTEFLEENKDSW
;
A
#
# COMPACT_ATOMS: atom_id res chain seq x y z
N GLU A 1 15.66 7.50 -10.55
CA GLU A 1 16.25 6.55 -9.60
C GLU A 1 15.39 5.30 -9.34
N ILE A 2 14.06 5.39 -9.51
CA ILE A 2 13.06 4.34 -9.22
C ILE A 2 13.43 2.96 -9.84
N HIS A 3 14.06 2.93 -11.02
CA HIS A 3 14.44 1.70 -11.70
C HIS A 3 15.85 1.20 -11.37
N ARG A 4 16.53 1.78 -10.40
CA ARG A 4 17.95 1.49 -10.16
C ARG A 4 18.19 0.14 -9.48
N PHE A 5 17.22 -0.34 -8.70
CA PHE A 5 17.32 -1.61 -7.99
C PHE A 5 16.20 -2.57 -8.44
N PRO A 6 16.48 -3.87 -8.53
CA PRO A 6 15.43 -4.85 -8.81
C PRO A 6 14.37 -4.83 -7.70
N SER A 7 13.12 -4.63 -8.10
CA SER A 7 11.94 -4.71 -7.22
C SER A 7 10.80 -5.31 -8.03
N ASP A 8 9.94 -6.05 -7.38
CA ASP A 8 8.70 -6.62 -7.94
C ASP A 8 7.70 -5.54 -8.38
N ILE A 9 7.80 -4.34 -7.82
CA ILE A 9 7.02 -3.16 -8.20
C ILE A 9 7.51 -2.50 -9.52
N ASN A 10 8.74 -2.76 -9.96
CA ASN A 10 9.36 -2.01 -11.06
C ASN A 10 8.58 -2.06 -12.38
N GLU A 11 7.97 -3.19 -12.71
CA GLU A 11 7.18 -3.34 -13.94
C GLU A 11 5.84 -2.59 -13.87
N HIS A 12 5.37 -2.28 -12.66
CA HIS A 12 4.11 -1.59 -12.42
C HIS A 12 4.26 -0.07 -12.34
N ILE A 13 5.48 0.46 -12.20
CA ILE A 13 5.76 1.90 -12.06
C ILE A 13 5.03 2.76 -13.11
N PRO A 14 5.03 2.44 -14.41
CA PRO A 14 4.35 3.27 -15.40
C PRO A 14 2.85 3.41 -15.15
N ILE A 15 2.18 2.30 -14.82
CA ILE A 15 0.73 2.32 -14.55
C ILE A 15 0.42 2.98 -13.21
N ILE A 16 1.28 2.80 -12.19
CA ILE A 16 1.15 3.49 -10.90
C ILE A 16 1.17 5.01 -11.11
N ILE A 17 2.12 5.53 -11.88
CA ILE A 17 2.21 6.96 -12.17
C ILE A 17 0.97 7.44 -12.94
N GLU A 18 0.52 6.69 -13.95
CA GLU A 18 -0.67 7.03 -14.73
C GLU A 18 -1.92 7.12 -13.85
N VAL A 19 -2.17 6.13 -13.01
CA VAL A 19 -3.32 6.13 -12.09
C VAL A 19 -3.18 7.22 -11.02
N ALA A 20 -1.97 7.48 -10.52
CA ALA A 20 -1.72 8.54 -9.55
C ALA A 20 -2.06 9.93 -10.10
N GLN A 21 -1.87 10.17 -11.40
CA GLN A 21 -2.22 11.44 -12.06
C GLN A 21 -3.74 11.74 -12.07
N GLU A 22 -4.56 10.73 -11.86
CA GLU A 22 -6.02 10.87 -11.75
C GLU A 22 -6.50 11.14 -10.32
N CYS A 23 -5.57 11.14 -9.34
CA CYS A 23 -5.87 11.22 -7.92
C CYS A 23 -5.31 12.49 -7.31
N ASP A 24 -6.13 13.16 -6.50
CA ASP A 24 -5.69 14.32 -5.72
C ASP A 24 -5.09 13.87 -4.38
N HIS A 25 -5.63 12.84 -3.74
CA HIS A 25 -5.10 12.26 -2.51
C HIS A 25 -4.91 10.74 -2.64
N ILE A 26 -3.77 10.23 -2.18
CA ILE A 26 -3.42 8.82 -2.23
C ILE A 26 -3.05 8.33 -0.82
N THR A 27 -3.56 7.16 -0.46
CA THR A 27 -3.16 6.43 0.74
C THR A 27 -2.47 5.13 0.34
N GLU A 28 -1.26 4.93 0.83
CA GLU A 28 -0.44 3.75 0.62
C GLU A 28 -0.30 2.97 1.93
N MET A 29 -0.57 1.67 1.89
CA MET A 29 -0.38 0.73 2.99
C MET A 29 0.66 -0.32 2.58
N GLY A 30 1.78 -0.35 3.31
CA GLY A 30 2.97 -1.10 2.95
C GLY A 30 3.93 -0.26 2.09
N VAL A 31 5.11 0.00 2.62
CA VAL A 31 6.10 0.94 2.03
C VAL A 31 7.44 0.25 1.75
N ARG A 32 7.88 -0.59 2.67
CA ARG A 32 9.13 -1.36 2.59
C ARG A 32 10.33 -0.49 2.16
N GLU A 33 10.76 -0.55 0.90
CA GLU A 33 11.92 0.18 0.36
C GLU A 33 11.52 1.44 -0.44
N VAL A 34 10.33 1.97 -0.23
CA VAL A 34 9.75 3.19 -0.84
C VAL A 34 9.64 3.20 -2.37
N VAL A 35 9.68 2.05 -3.04
CA VAL A 35 9.65 2.01 -4.51
C VAL A 35 8.30 2.45 -5.07
N SER A 36 7.19 1.91 -4.54
CA SER A 36 5.82 2.34 -4.86
C SER A 36 5.56 3.78 -4.43
N THR A 37 6.05 4.17 -3.24
CA THR A 37 5.96 5.54 -2.72
C THR A 37 6.49 6.58 -3.71
N TRP A 38 7.67 6.33 -4.29
CA TRP A 38 8.23 7.19 -5.35
C TRP A 38 7.36 7.24 -6.60
N ALA A 39 6.77 6.11 -6.98
CA ALA A 39 5.91 6.06 -8.16
C ALA A 39 4.61 6.82 -7.93
N TRP A 40 3.96 6.68 -6.76
CA TRP A 40 2.78 7.45 -6.37
C TRP A 40 3.08 8.96 -6.34
N LEU A 41 4.20 9.36 -5.73
CA LEU A 41 4.59 10.76 -5.65
C LEU A 41 4.90 11.37 -7.02
N ALA A 42 5.45 10.58 -7.95
CA ALA A 42 5.71 11.02 -9.33
C ALA A 42 4.42 11.34 -10.11
N GLY A 43 3.26 10.84 -9.70
CA GLY A 43 1.96 11.24 -10.22
C GLY A 43 1.53 12.65 -9.82
N MET A 44 2.21 13.29 -8.86
CA MET A 44 1.96 14.66 -8.39
C MET A 44 0.57 14.87 -7.78
N PRO A 45 0.13 14.03 -6.80
CA PRO A 45 -1.17 14.18 -6.16
C PRO A 45 -1.26 15.54 -5.42
N LYS A 46 -2.30 16.35 -5.72
CA LYS A 46 -2.39 17.75 -5.25
C LYS A 46 -2.62 17.89 -3.76
N ASP A 47 -3.43 16.99 -3.19
CA ASP A 47 -3.75 16.99 -1.76
C ASP A 47 -2.74 16.13 -0.97
N GLY A 48 -1.98 15.27 -1.68
CA GLY A 48 -0.81 14.59 -1.15
C GLY A 48 -0.88 13.06 -1.15
N LEU A 49 0.19 12.49 -0.61
CA LEU A 49 0.42 11.07 -0.40
C LEU A 49 0.61 10.81 1.10
N VAL A 50 -0.18 9.91 1.65
CA VAL A 50 0.00 9.41 3.02
C VAL A 50 0.35 7.93 2.98
N SER A 51 1.51 7.58 3.51
CA SER A 51 2.03 6.22 3.51
C SER A 51 2.12 5.65 4.93
N TYR A 52 1.71 4.41 5.08
CA TYR A 52 1.73 3.68 6.34
C TYR A 52 2.54 2.39 6.19
N ASP A 53 3.35 2.07 7.18
CA ASP A 53 3.99 0.76 7.31
C ASP A 53 4.14 0.42 8.80
N ILE A 54 4.12 -0.86 9.13
CA ILE A 54 4.32 -1.34 10.49
C ILE A 54 5.78 -1.19 10.96
N LEU A 55 6.70 -1.05 10.00
CA LEU A 55 8.13 -0.83 10.24
C LEU A 55 8.60 0.41 9.49
N ASN A 56 9.48 1.19 10.13
CA ASN A 56 10.15 2.26 9.41
C ASN A 56 11.05 1.68 8.30
N PRO A 57 11.02 2.22 7.06
CA PRO A 57 11.87 1.78 5.94
C PRO A 57 13.37 1.70 6.25
N LYS A 58 13.88 2.44 7.22
CA LYS A 58 15.25 2.28 7.75
C LYS A 58 15.58 0.86 8.21
N PHE A 59 14.57 0.10 8.62
CA PHE A 59 14.76 -1.30 9.01
C PHE A 59 15.35 -2.12 7.87
N TRP A 60 14.97 -1.81 6.63
CA TRP A 60 15.40 -2.53 5.43
C TRP A 60 16.68 -1.95 4.80
N THR A 61 16.89 -0.63 4.94
CA THR A 61 17.94 0.12 4.23
C THR A 61 19.17 0.42 5.08
N GLY A 62 19.11 0.15 6.39
CA GLY A 62 20.24 0.35 7.32
C GLY A 62 20.56 1.83 7.56
N ASP A 63 21.71 2.29 7.07
CA ASP A 63 22.20 3.66 7.35
C ASP A 63 21.48 4.76 6.53
N SER A 64 20.72 4.41 5.48
CA SER A 64 19.96 5.38 4.70
C SER A 64 18.63 5.71 5.36
N ASP A 65 18.09 6.90 5.07
CA ASP A 65 16.77 7.34 5.51
C ASP A 65 15.89 7.62 4.29
N PRO A 66 15.30 6.56 3.70
CA PRO A 66 14.56 6.73 2.46
C PRO A 66 13.28 7.57 2.64
N ILE A 67 12.68 7.59 3.83
CA ILE A 67 11.54 8.47 4.11
C ILE A 67 11.95 9.93 4.07
N LYS A 68 13.09 10.26 4.66
CA LYS A 68 13.59 11.63 4.58
C LYS A 68 13.89 12.06 3.14
N ASP A 69 14.43 11.17 2.32
CA ASP A 69 14.68 11.47 0.90
C ASP A 69 13.36 11.75 0.14
N VAL A 70 12.28 11.02 0.46
CA VAL A 70 10.93 11.27 -0.09
C VAL A 70 10.39 12.61 0.42
N GLU A 71 10.47 12.89 1.72
CA GLU A 71 10.04 14.16 2.33
C GLU A 71 10.75 15.36 1.71
N ASP A 72 12.08 15.32 1.64
CA ASP A 72 12.90 16.41 1.06
C ASP A 72 12.56 16.65 -0.42
N THR A 73 12.25 15.58 -1.15
CA THR A 73 11.83 15.69 -2.56
C THR A 73 10.41 16.24 -2.67
N ALA A 74 9.48 15.75 -1.87
CA ALA A 74 8.10 16.25 -1.86
C ALA A 74 8.08 17.75 -1.56
N ASP A 75 8.82 18.19 -0.54
CA ASP A 75 8.97 19.61 -0.19
C ASP A 75 9.54 20.44 -1.35
N ALA A 76 10.57 19.94 -2.03
CA ALA A 76 11.19 20.63 -3.17
C ALA A 76 10.23 20.83 -4.36
N TYR A 77 9.25 19.95 -4.52
CA TYR A 77 8.21 20.04 -5.54
C TYR A 77 6.89 20.62 -5.05
N GLY A 78 6.80 21.02 -3.78
CA GLY A 78 5.59 21.59 -3.17
C GLY A 78 4.46 20.56 -3.02
N LEU A 79 4.81 19.29 -2.84
CA LEU A 79 3.87 18.19 -2.61
C LEU A 79 3.75 17.89 -1.12
N ASN A 80 2.56 17.48 -0.69
CA ASN A 80 2.35 16.99 0.66
C ASN A 80 2.69 15.50 0.70
N PHE A 81 3.63 15.12 1.54
CA PHE A 81 3.94 13.73 1.85
C PHE A 81 3.97 13.52 3.36
N LYS A 82 3.42 12.41 3.81
CA LYS A 82 3.47 12.01 5.22
C LYS A 82 3.68 10.50 5.32
N PHE A 83 4.67 10.09 6.09
CA PHE A 83 4.84 8.71 6.52
C PHE A 83 4.42 8.54 7.98
N THR A 84 3.80 7.41 8.29
CA THR A 84 3.41 7.04 9.65
C THR A 84 3.74 5.56 9.89
N GLU A 85 4.60 5.29 10.87
CA GLU A 85 4.83 3.93 11.34
C GLU A 85 3.62 3.49 12.18
N ALA A 86 2.80 2.58 11.63
CA ALA A 86 1.56 2.12 12.25
C ALA A 86 1.11 0.77 11.71
N ASP A 87 0.43 0.01 12.55
CA ASP A 87 -0.36 -1.14 12.14
C ASP A 87 -1.67 -0.64 11.51
N VAL A 88 -1.83 -0.86 10.20
CA VAL A 88 -2.99 -0.38 9.43
C VAL A 88 -4.31 -0.97 9.92
N CYS A 89 -4.31 -2.14 10.55
CA CYS A 89 -5.49 -2.71 11.18
C CYS A 89 -5.88 -2.04 12.51
N SER A 90 -5.06 -1.12 13.02
CA SER A 90 -5.25 -0.43 14.31
C SER A 90 -5.46 1.07 14.18
N ILE A 91 -5.56 1.59 12.98
CA ILE A 91 -5.74 3.03 12.70
C ILE A 91 -7.02 3.30 11.90
N GLU A 92 -7.40 4.55 11.84
CA GLU A 92 -8.38 5.07 10.88
C GLU A 92 -7.65 5.98 9.88
N ILE A 93 -7.93 5.81 8.58
CA ILE A 93 -7.37 6.67 7.53
C ILE A 93 -8.37 7.77 7.15
N GLU A 94 -7.87 8.84 6.54
CA GLU A 94 -8.68 9.88 5.92
C GLU A 94 -9.30 9.39 4.61
N GLU A 95 -10.32 10.10 4.11
CA GLU A 95 -10.84 9.85 2.76
C GLU A 95 -9.74 10.05 1.72
N THR A 96 -9.69 9.16 0.75
CA THR A 96 -8.67 9.14 -0.28
C THR A 96 -9.28 8.90 -1.67
N ASP A 97 -8.63 9.35 -2.73
CA ASP A 97 -9.03 8.97 -4.09
C ASP A 97 -8.58 7.56 -4.43
N LEU A 98 -7.40 7.19 -3.94
CA LEU A 98 -6.81 5.88 -4.18
C LEU A 98 -6.30 5.29 -2.87
N LEU A 99 -6.69 4.06 -2.59
CA LEU A 99 -6.14 3.22 -1.55
C LEU A 99 -5.28 2.12 -2.20
N PHE A 100 -3.97 2.14 -1.95
CA PHE A 100 -3.05 1.09 -2.36
C PHE A 100 -2.72 0.19 -1.18
N ILE A 101 -2.86 -1.11 -1.35
CA ILE A 101 -2.61 -2.12 -0.31
C ILE A 101 -1.54 -3.09 -0.79
N ASP A 102 -0.38 -3.07 -0.14
CA ASP A 102 0.78 -3.92 -0.37
C ASP A 102 1.42 -4.29 0.98
N THR A 103 0.60 -4.81 1.88
CA THR A 103 0.97 -5.22 3.24
C THR A 103 1.34 -6.70 3.29
N TRP A 104 1.01 -7.40 4.37
CA TRP A 104 1.21 -8.84 4.43
C TRP A 104 0.22 -9.59 3.52
N HIS A 105 0.73 -10.41 2.61
CA HIS A 105 -0.03 -11.05 1.54
C HIS A 105 -0.84 -12.25 2.02
N CYS A 106 -1.80 -12.01 2.91
CA CYS A 106 -2.69 -13.04 3.37
C CYS A 106 -4.17 -12.61 3.35
N TYR A 107 -5.04 -13.60 3.16
CA TYR A 107 -6.48 -13.41 3.08
C TYR A 107 -7.05 -12.66 4.31
N ASP A 108 -6.69 -13.10 5.52
CA ASP A 108 -7.25 -12.56 6.75
C ASP A 108 -6.86 -11.09 6.95
N GLN A 109 -5.61 -10.72 6.63
CA GLN A 109 -5.12 -9.35 6.68
C GLN A 109 -5.86 -8.46 5.68
N LEU A 110 -5.88 -8.84 4.40
CA LEU A 110 -6.53 -8.05 3.36
C LEU A 110 -8.04 -7.89 3.60
N LYS A 111 -8.70 -8.93 4.10
CA LYS A 111 -10.12 -8.85 4.43
C LYS A 111 -10.39 -7.83 5.54
N GLU A 112 -9.53 -7.76 6.55
CA GLU A 112 -9.65 -6.78 7.63
C GLU A 112 -9.33 -5.36 7.14
N GLU A 113 -8.30 -5.17 6.32
CA GLU A 113 -7.98 -3.88 5.71
C GLU A 113 -9.13 -3.36 4.84
N LEU A 114 -9.72 -4.20 4.01
CA LEU A 114 -10.89 -3.84 3.22
C LEU A 114 -12.09 -3.46 4.09
N ARG A 115 -12.35 -4.22 5.17
CA ARG A 115 -13.43 -3.93 6.11
C ARG A 115 -13.27 -2.57 6.78
N LEU A 116 -12.04 -2.18 7.10
CA LEU A 116 -11.73 -0.95 7.82
C LEU A 116 -11.67 0.29 6.92
N HIS A 117 -11.19 0.11 5.69
CA HIS A 117 -10.70 1.25 4.90
C HIS A 117 -11.32 1.38 3.50
N ALA A 118 -11.99 0.36 2.97
CA ALA A 118 -12.50 0.41 1.60
C ALA A 118 -13.51 1.54 1.39
N ASP A 119 -14.33 1.86 2.39
CA ASP A 119 -15.32 2.95 2.36
C ASP A 119 -14.69 4.36 2.35
N LYS A 120 -13.40 4.47 2.65
CA LYS A 120 -12.64 5.72 2.58
C LYS A 120 -12.13 6.01 1.17
N SER A 121 -12.09 5.02 0.28
CA SER A 121 -11.63 5.19 -1.09
C SER A 121 -12.76 5.64 -2.01
N ARG A 122 -12.52 6.72 -2.79
CA ARG A 122 -13.52 7.34 -3.65
C ARG A 122 -13.46 6.92 -5.11
N LYS A 123 -12.27 6.44 -5.59
CA LYS A 123 -12.07 6.11 -7.00
C LYS A 123 -11.46 4.72 -7.22
N TYR A 124 -10.33 4.43 -6.53
CA TYR A 124 -9.56 3.22 -6.79
C TYR A 124 -9.13 2.52 -5.51
N ILE A 125 -9.23 1.19 -5.50
CA ILE A 125 -8.52 0.34 -4.56
C ILE A 125 -7.58 -0.53 -5.39
N CYS A 126 -6.28 -0.41 -5.14
CA CYS A 126 -5.23 -1.13 -5.86
C CYS A 126 -4.54 -2.12 -4.92
N PHE A 127 -4.26 -3.31 -5.43
CA PHE A 127 -3.64 -4.40 -4.68
C PHE A 127 -2.37 -4.86 -5.40
N HIS A 128 -1.33 -5.13 -4.64
CA HIS A 128 -0.13 -5.81 -5.14
C HIS A 128 -0.17 -7.31 -4.87
N ASP A 129 0.75 -8.08 -5.46
CA ASP A 129 0.96 -9.53 -5.26
C ASP A 129 -0.27 -10.45 -5.44
N THR A 130 -1.30 -9.96 -6.09
CA THR A 130 -2.54 -10.71 -6.34
C THR A 130 -2.39 -11.88 -7.32
N THR A 131 -1.23 -12.05 -7.95
CA THR A 131 -0.90 -13.22 -8.78
C THR A 131 -0.16 -14.28 -7.96
N THR A 132 0.88 -13.88 -7.25
CA THR A 132 1.72 -14.78 -6.46
C THR A 132 0.94 -15.40 -5.30
N TYR A 133 0.19 -14.59 -4.59
CA TYR A 133 -0.59 -14.99 -3.42
C TYR A 133 -2.11 -15.01 -3.69
N ALA A 134 -2.49 -15.26 -4.95
CA ALA A 134 -3.89 -15.25 -5.38
C ALA A 134 -4.81 -16.13 -4.52
N HIS A 135 -4.45 -17.39 -4.36
CA HIS A 135 -5.28 -18.42 -3.71
C HIS A 135 -4.61 -19.12 -2.51
N VAL A 136 -3.41 -18.68 -2.14
CA VAL A 136 -2.66 -19.20 -0.99
C VAL A 136 -1.97 -18.04 -0.31
N SER A 137 -2.24 -17.83 0.96
CA SER A 137 -1.60 -16.79 1.75
C SER A 137 -0.08 -16.99 1.86
N GLU A 138 0.64 -15.89 1.96
CA GLU A 138 2.06 -15.89 2.29
C GLU A 138 2.30 -16.60 3.63
N PRO A 139 3.32 -17.46 3.74
CA PRO A 139 3.64 -18.11 5.00
C PRO A 139 4.01 -17.12 6.09
N THR A 140 3.54 -17.36 7.31
CA THR A 140 3.92 -16.56 8.47
C THR A 140 5.42 -16.66 8.74
N THR A 141 6.09 -15.53 8.82
CA THR A 141 7.49 -15.41 9.24
C THR A 141 7.59 -14.74 10.61
N SER A 142 8.82 -14.65 11.16
CA SER A 142 9.06 -13.93 12.41
C SER A 142 8.77 -12.41 12.29
N GLU A 143 8.70 -11.90 11.08
CA GLU A 143 8.38 -10.50 10.77
C GLU A 143 6.87 -10.22 10.92
N HIS A 144 6.03 -11.23 10.71
CA HIS A 144 4.56 -11.14 10.81
C HIS A 144 4.02 -11.43 12.22
N ARG A 145 4.80 -11.21 13.26
CA ARG A 145 4.45 -11.54 14.66
C ARG A 145 3.28 -10.75 15.26
N TRP A 146 2.85 -9.69 14.60
CA TRP A 146 1.73 -8.84 15.06
C TRP A 146 0.37 -9.35 14.62
N VAL A 147 0.34 -10.18 13.60
CA VAL A 147 -0.91 -10.73 13.07
C VAL A 147 -1.21 -12.03 13.78
N GLY A 148 -2.45 -12.23 14.18
CA GLY A 148 -2.93 -13.46 14.79
C GLY A 148 -2.68 -14.68 13.90
N SER A 149 -2.96 -15.86 14.40
CA SER A 149 -2.83 -17.10 13.61
C SER A 149 -3.64 -16.98 12.33
N LEU A 150 -3.00 -17.27 11.19
CA LEU A 150 -3.71 -17.45 9.93
C LEU A 150 -4.81 -18.51 10.13
N THR A 151 -6.04 -18.13 9.86
CA THR A 151 -7.20 -19.01 10.03
C THR A 151 -7.69 -19.58 8.70
N SER A 152 -7.27 -18.98 7.59
CA SER A 152 -7.72 -19.34 6.24
C SER A 152 -6.59 -19.89 5.38
N ASN A 153 -6.92 -20.87 4.53
CA ASN A 153 -6.03 -21.36 3.47
C ASN A 153 -6.26 -20.61 2.14
N LYS A 154 -7.03 -19.52 2.18
CA LYS A 154 -7.33 -18.65 1.03
C LYS A 154 -6.21 -17.64 0.80
N GLY A 155 -6.18 -17.00 -0.37
CA GLY A 155 -5.23 -15.95 -0.71
C GLY A 155 -5.90 -14.59 -0.95
N LEU A 156 -5.12 -13.65 -1.48
CA LEU A 156 -5.55 -12.27 -1.67
C LEU A 156 -6.74 -12.16 -2.64
N TRP A 157 -6.71 -12.93 -3.75
CA TRP A 157 -7.77 -12.87 -4.75
C TRP A 157 -9.12 -13.36 -4.22
N ASP A 158 -9.09 -14.29 -3.27
CA ASP A 158 -10.30 -14.76 -2.61
C ASP A 158 -10.93 -13.64 -1.75
N ALA A 159 -10.10 -12.86 -1.04
CA ALA A 159 -10.57 -11.70 -0.27
C ALA A 159 -11.15 -10.60 -1.18
N VAL A 160 -10.46 -10.27 -2.28
CA VAL A 160 -10.92 -9.29 -3.28
C VAL A 160 -12.26 -9.73 -3.89
N THR A 161 -12.38 -11.00 -4.29
CA THR A 161 -13.60 -11.52 -4.91
C THR A 161 -14.79 -11.45 -3.94
N GLU A 162 -14.60 -11.87 -2.69
CA GLU A 162 -15.64 -11.76 -1.66
C GLU A 162 -16.05 -10.31 -1.41
N PHE A 163 -15.07 -9.40 -1.32
CA PHE A 163 -15.35 -7.97 -1.17
C PHE A 163 -16.19 -7.41 -2.31
N LEU A 164 -15.85 -7.74 -3.57
CA LEU A 164 -16.62 -7.30 -4.75
C LEU A 164 -18.03 -7.90 -4.77
N GLU A 165 -18.20 -9.17 -4.36
CA GLU A 165 -19.53 -9.78 -4.26
C GLU A 165 -20.41 -9.12 -3.19
N GLU A 166 -19.81 -8.78 -2.04
CA GLU A 166 -20.50 -8.12 -0.92
C GLU A 166 -20.85 -6.66 -1.23
N ASN A 167 -20.07 -5.98 -2.10
CA ASN A 167 -20.16 -4.55 -2.40
C ASN A 167 -20.48 -4.22 -3.86
N LYS A 168 -21.07 -5.14 -4.61
CA LYS A 168 -21.36 -5.04 -6.06
C LYS A 168 -22.20 -3.83 -6.50
N ASP A 169 -22.85 -3.14 -5.58
CA ASP A 169 -23.60 -1.93 -5.86
C ASP A 169 -22.76 -0.65 -5.69
N SER A 170 -21.54 -0.78 -5.16
CA SER A 170 -20.63 0.33 -4.86
C SER A 170 -19.27 0.22 -5.57
N TRP A 171 -18.83 -1.02 -5.86
CA TRP A 171 -17.56 -1.37 -6.50
C TRP A 171 -17.74 -2.30 -7.69
#